data_7ca2e649ea116f566619a257a36a6a88
#
_entry.id   7ca2e649ea116f566619a257a36a6a88
#
_cell.length_a   1.000
_cell.length_b   1.000
_cell.length_c   1.000
_cell.angle_alpha   90.00
_cell.angle_beta   90.00
_cell.angle_gamma   90.00
#
_symmetry.space_group_name_H-M   'P 1'
#
loop_
_entity.id
_entity.type
_entity.pdbx_description
1 polymer ?
#
loop_
_entity_poly.entity_id
_entity_poly.type
_entity_poly.pdbx_seq_one_letter_code
_entity_poly.pdbx_strand_id
1 'polypeptide(L)'
;MKILYISPENTVGTLTLWKKEHERRGNRCRTLTFFKSPKSFNDDICLNLPFNFTNPKMANLRNEIYKLYRGEEGYFKEKKGYPPVWKPEGFFDNVFLKIKDIIWKPIIYKAIKKFELDKFDVYHFESGMDFLKNESFVKELIRKNKKIIC
;
A
#
# COMPACT_ATOMS: atom_id res chain seq x y z
N MET A 1 4.36 -9.39 -21.71
CA MET A 1 3.33 -9.33 -20.64
C MET A 1 3.21 -7.90 -20.12
N LYS A 2 2.06 -7.58 -19.50
CA LYS A 2 1.86 -6.30 -18.78
C LYS A 2 1.99 -6.58 -17.27
N ILE A 3 2.89 -5.88 -16.59
CA ILE A 3 3.18 -6.09 -15.17
C ILE A 3 2.89 -4.79 -14.40
N LEU A 4 2.11 -4.89 -13.32
CA LEU A 4 1.85 -3.80 -12.40
C LEU A 4 2.54 -4.09 -11.07
N TYR A 5 3.44 -3.21 -10.66
CA TYR A 5 4.04 -3.20 -9.33
C TYR A 5 3.24 -2.27 -8.42
N ILE A 6 2.82 -2.78 -7.29
CA ILE A 6 2.01 -2.05 -6.30
C ILE A 6 2.77 -2.03 -4.99
N SER A 7 3.01 -0.83 -4.46
CA SER A 7 3.70 -0.63 -3.19
C SER A 7 3.09 0.54 -2.42
N PRO A 8 3.16 0.52 -1.10
CA PRO A 8 2.85 1.71 -0.32
C PRO A 8 3.71 2.91 -0.72
N GLU A 9 5.01 2.67 -0.93
CA GLU A 9 5.99 3.71 -1.22
C GLU A 9 7.22 3.10 -1.91
N ASN A 10 7.83 3.83 -2.84
CA ASN A 10 9.10 3.43 -3.47
C ASN A 10 10.27 3.95 -2.64
N THR A 11 10.58 3.31 -1.52
CA THR A 11 11.53 3.80 -0.52
C THR A 11 12.98 3.75 -0.94
N VAL A 12 13.37 2.73 -1.69
CA VAL A 12 14.77 2.48 -2.08
C VAL A 12 14.99 2.33 -3.58
N GLY A 13 13.99 2.67 -4.38
CA GLY A 13 14.08 2.56 -5.83
C GLY A 13 13.94 1.14 -6.38
N THR A 14 13.57 0.16 -5.54
CA THR A 14 13.42 -1.25 -5.93
C THR A 14 12.43 -1.42 -7.07
N LEU A 15 11.28 -0.74 -7.01
CA LEU A 15 10.29 -0.78 -8.09
C LEU A 15 10.86 -0.31 -9.42
N THR A 16 11.68 0.74 -9.37
CA THR A 16 12.33 1.30 -10.56
C THR A 16 13.33 0.30 -11.17
N LEU A 17 14.09 -0.41 -10.33
CA LEU A 17 15.03 -1.42 -10.78
C LEU A 17 14.31 -2.63 -11.39
N TRP A 18 13.29 -3.16 -10.75
CA TRP A 18 12.48 -4.27 -11.27
C TRP A 18 11.80 -3.90 -12.58
N LYS A 19 11.21 -2.71 -12.65
CA LYS A 19 10.60 -2.20 -13.88
C LYS A 19 11.61 -2.21 -15.02
N LYS A 20 12.80 -1.59 -14.85
CA LYS A 20 13.85 -1.54 -15.87
C LYS A 20 14.27 -2.93 -16.34
N GLU A 21 14.48 -3.87 -15.41
CA GLU A 21 14.90 -5.22 -15.76
C GLU A 21 13.82 -5.99 -16.53
N HIS A 22 12.56 -5.87 -16.14
CA HIS A 22 11.48 -6.53 -16.86
C HIS A 22 11.21 -5.87 -18.23
N GLU A 23 11.36 -4.55 -18.35
CA GLU A 23 11.25 -3.86 -19.64
C GLU A 23 12.38 -4.26 -20.58
N ARG A 24 13.61 -4.46 -20.07
CA ARG A 24 14.73 -5.00 -20.85
C ARG A 24 14.43 -6.39 -21.42
N ARG A 25 13.57 -7.17 -20.77
CA ARG A 25 13.08 -8.48 -21.22
C ARG A 25 11.83 -8.41 -22.11
N GLY A 26 11.46 -7.23 -22.60
CA GLY A 26 10.33 -7.03 -23.51
C GLY A 26 8.95 -6.99 -22.84
N ASN A 27 8.87 -6.85 -21.50
CA ASN A 27 7.60 -6.67 -20.80
C ASN A 27 7.21 -5.19 -20.77
N ARG A 28 5.91 -4.91 -20.63
CA ARG A 28 5.39 -3.56 -20.36
C ARG A 28 5.11 -3.44 -18.86
N CYS A 29 5.82 -2.56 -18.18
CA CYS A 29 5.74 -2.44 -16.74
C CYS A 29 5.20 -1.07 -16.31
N ARG A 30 4.44 -1.05 -15.22
CA ARG A 30 4.06 0.18 -14.52
C ARG A 30 4.26 0.02 -13.03
N THR A 31 4.62 1.13 -12.39
CA THR A 31 4.70 1.25 -10.94
C THR A 31 3.53 2.07 -10.43
N LEU A 32 2.95 1.62 -9.32
CA LEU A 32 1.89 2.32 -8.61
C LEU A 32 2.24 2.39 -7.14
N THR A 33 2.25 3.62 -6.58
CA THR A 33 2.47 3.84 -5.16
C THR A 33 1.27 4.51 -4.50
N PHE A 34 1.05 4.20 -3.21
CA PHE A 34 -0.01 4.83 -2.43
C PHE A 34 0.38 6.24 -2.03
N PHE A 35 1.66 6.43 -1.70
CA PHE A 35 2.23 7.67 -1.21
C PHE A 35 3.43 8.08 -2.04
N LYS A 36 3.67 9.38 -2.10
CA LYS A 36 4.85 9.94 -2.76
C LYS A 36 6.09 9.64 -1.92
N SER A 37 7.12 9.07 -2.55
CA SER A 37 8.40 8.83 -1.88
C SER A 37 9.09 10.15 -1.52
N PRO A 38 9.60 10.30 -0.29
CA PRO A 38 10.40 11.47 0.10
C PRO A 38 11.72 11.56 -0.67
N LYS A 39 12.23 10.45 -1.19
CA LYS A 39 13.47 10.40 -2.00
C LYS A 39 13.26 10.68 -3.48
N SER A 40 12.08 11.17 -3.87
CA SER A 40 11.76 11.61 -5.24
C SER A 40 12.01 10.56 -6.34
N PHE A 41 11.85 9.28 -6.03
CA PHE A 41 11.79 8.24 -7.06
C PHE A 41 10.55 8.46 -7.93
N ASN A 42 10.73 8.42 -9.24
CA ASN A 42 9.64 8.60 -10.19
C ASN A 42 8.80 7.32 -10.26
N ASP A 43 7.57 7.42 -9.79
CA ASP A 43 6.55 6.39 -9.98
C ASP A 43 5.67 6.76 -11.17
N ASP A 44 5.24 5.76 -11.96
CA ASP A 44 4.35 6.03 -13.10
C ASP A 44 2.98 6.50 -12.64
N ILE A 45 2.53 6.00 -11.50
CA ILE A 45 1.25 6.34 -10.88
C ILE A 45 1.47 6.48 -9.37
N CYS A 46 1.25 7.68 -8.85
CA CYS A 46 1.18 7.92 -7.41
C CYS A 46 -0.24 8.35 -7.04
N LEU A 47 -0.90 7.59 -6.17
CA LEU A 47 -2.28 7.88 -5.75
C LEU A 47 -2.36 9.05 -4.77
N ASN A 48 -1.26 9.35 -4.09
CA ASN A 48 -1.16 10.38 -3.06
C ASN A 48 -2.32 10.29 -2.05
N LEU A 49 -2.55 9.08 -1.54
CA LEU A 49 -3.65 8.79 -0.63
C LEU A 49 -3.51 9.60 0.68
N PRO A 50 -4.60 10.05 1.28
CA PRO A 50 -4.56 10.68 2.60
C PRO A 50 -4.14 9.66 3.67
N PHE A 51 -3.75 10.15 4.86
CA PHE A 51 -3.27 9.34 5.98
C PHE A 51 -1.97 8.56 5.67
N ASN A 52 -1.01 9.25 5.08
CA ASN A 52 0.32 8.70 4.87
C ASN A 52 0.99 8.38 6.21
N PHE A 53 1.19 7.10 6.51
CA PHE A 53 1.79 6.63 7.77
C PHE A 53 3.28 6.95 7.88
N THR A 54 3.96 7.21 6.76
CA THR A 54 5.36 7.62 6.75
C THR A 54 5.53 9.10 7.07
N ASN A 55 4.43 9.88 7.06
CA ASN A 55 4.46 11.28 7.45
C ASN A 55 4.67 11.39 8.97
N PRO A 56 5.71 12.12 9.44
CA PRO A 56 6.02 12.24 10.87
C PRO A 56 4.84 12.75 11.71
N LYS A 57 4.04 13.67 11.20
CA LYS A 57 2.86 14.20 11.93
C LYS A 57 1.81 13.11 12.17
N MET A 58 1.56 12.27 11.15
CA MET A 58 0.61 11.16 11.27
C MET A 58 1.16 10.05 12.16
N ALA A 59 2.46 9.78 12.08
CA ALA A 59 3.12 8.81 12.95
C ALA A 59 3.03 9.26 14.42
N ASN A 60 3.29 10.52 14.70
CA ASN A 60 3.18 11.10 16.05
C ASN A 60 1.73 11.04 16.56
N LEU A 61 0.76 11.48 15.76
CA LEU A 61 -0.67 11.39 16.14
C LEU A 61 -1.07 9.95 16.49
N ARG A 62 -0.67 9.00 15.67
CA ARG A 62 -0.92 7.59 15.95
C ARG A 62 -0.26 7.15 17.25
N ASN A 63 0.99 7.52 17.48
CA ASN A 63 1.71 7.18 18.70
C ASN A 63 1.01 7.73 19.94
N GLU A 64 0.55 8.98 19.92
CA GLU A 64 -0.20 9.58 21.04
C GLU A 64 -1.52 8.82 21.30
N ILE A 65 -2.24 8.41 20.26
CA ILE A 65 -3.44 7.58 20.42
C ILE A 65 -3.08 6.22 21.06
N TYR A 66 -1.97 5.60 20.64
CA TYR A 66 -1.53 4.33 21.22
C TYR A 66 -1.09 4.45 22.68
N LYS A 67 -0.52 5.57 23.10
CA LYS A 67 -0.19 5.83 24.51
C LYS A 67 -1.41 5.77 25.43
N LEU A 68 -2.59 6.17 24.94
CA LEU A 68 -3.83 6.16 25.74
C LEU A 68 -4.23 4.77 26.25
N TYR A 69 -3.85 3.71 25.53
CA TYR A 69 -4.24 2.34 25.88
C TYR A 69 -3.08 1.34 25.98
N ARG A 70 -1.85 1.76 25.66
CA ARG A 70 -0.63 0.94 25.78
C ARG A 70 0.38 1.47 26.80
N GLY A 71 0.14 2.65 27.34
CA GLY A 71 1.07 3.35 28.23
C GLY A 71 2.14 4.15 27.47
N GLU A 72 3.15 4.61 28.20
CA GLU A 72 4.14 5.59 27.69
C GLU A 72 4.90 5.14 26.43
N GLU A 73 5.11 3.84 26.25
CA GLU A 73 5.81 3.29 25.08
C GLU A 73 4.98 3.36 23.79
N GLY A 74 3.66 3.54 23.91
CA GLY A 74 2.76 3.76 22.79
C GLY A 74 2.87 2.70 21.70
N TYR A 75 3.01 3.15 20.44
CA TYR A 75 3.11 2.28 19.27
C TYR A 75 4.41 1.46 19.24
N PHE A 76 5.47 1.98 19.83
CA PHE A 76 6.81 1.35 19.80
C PHE A 76 7.01 0.29 20.88
N LYS A 77 6.00 -0.01 21.68
CA LYS A 77 6.09 -1.07 22.68
C LYS A 77 6.42 -2.41 22.01
N GLU A 78 7.59 -2.95 22.34
CA GLU A 78 8.00 -4.25 21.83
C GLU A 78 7.06 -5.34 22.36
N LYS A 79 6.30 -5.94 21.46
CA LYS A 79 5.70 -7.26 21.68
C LYS A 79 6.50 -8.29 20.90
N LYS A 80 6.68 -9.47 21.43
CA LYS A 80 7.25 -10.62 20.70
C LYS A 80 6.51 -10.80 19.36
N GLY A 81 7.22 -10.50 18.28
CA GLY A 81 6.69 -10.48 16.91
C GLY A 81 6.06 -9.13 16.57
N TYR A 82 6.67 -8.41 15.64
CA TYR A 82 6.07 -7.23 15.03
C TYR A 82 4.75 -7.63 14.38
N PRO A 83 3.59 -7.12 14.85
CA PRO A 83 2.38 -7.30 14.06
C PRO A 83 2.59 -6.58 12.73
N PRO A 84 2.09 -7.15 11.62
CA PRO A 84 2.05 -6.42 10.36
C PRO A 84 1.44 -5.04 10.60
N VAL A 85 2.03 -4.00 10.03
CA VAL A 85 1.66 -2.57 10.23
C VAL A 85 0.15 -2.30 10.01
N TRP A 86 -0.52 -3.18 9.31
CA TRP A 86 -1.95 -3.15 8.95
C TRP A 86 -2.85 -4.08 9.76
N LYS A 87 -2.29 -4.92 10.65
CA LYS A 87 -3.11 -5.78 11.50
C LYS A 87 -3.59 -4.97 12.71
N PRO A 88 -4.90 -4.72 12.83
CA PRO A 88 -5.41 -3.94 13.95
C PRO A 88 -5.21 -4.72 15.25
N GLU A 89 -4.69 -4.05 16.26
CA GLU A 89 -4.46 -4.65 17.57
C GLU A 89 -5.54 -4.27 18.59
N GLY A 90 -6.40 -3.31 18.27
CA GLY A 90 -7.41 -2.83 19.19
C GLY A 90 -8.60 -2.16 18.51
N PHE A 91 -9.53 -1.70 19.33
CA PHE A 91 -10.74 -1.03 18.87
C PHE A 91 -10.43 0.22 18.03
N PHE A 92 -9.53 1.08 18.52
CA PHE A 92 -9.15 2.32 17.81
C PHE A 92 -8.50 2.07 16.46
N ASP A 93 -7.65 1.05 16.35
CA ASP A 93 -7.06 0.65 15.07
C ASP A 93 -8.14 0.20 14.08
N ASN A 94 -9.10 -0.57 14.55
CA ASN A 94 -10.20 -1.01 13.70
C ASN A 94 -11.04 0.15 13.20
N VAL A 95 -11.35 1.12 14.07
CA VAL A 95 -12.10 2.33 13.70
C VAL A 95 -11.29 3.16 12.69
N PHE A 96 -10.00 3.39 12.98
CA PHE A 96 -9.13 4.14 12.08
C PHE A 96 -9.03 3.49 10.69
N LEU A 97 -8.82 2.18 10.62
CA LEU A 97 -8.75 1.45 9.36
C LEU A 97 -10.08 1.49 8.58
N LYS A 98 -11.23 1.44 9.27
CA LYS A 98 -12.52 1.60 8.62
C LYS A 98 -12.69 3.00 8.03
N ILE A 99 -12.33 4.05 8.77
CA ILE A 99 -12.39 5.44 8.29
C ILE A 99 -11.46 5.61 7.08
N LYS A 100 -10.22 5.12 7.18
CA LYS A 100 -9.26 5.10 6.08
C LYS A 100 -9.87 4.45 4.83
N ASP A 101 -10.44 3.26 4.98
CA ASP A 101 -11.00 2.50 3.85
C ASP A 101 -12.20 3.22 3.20
N ILE A 102 -13.04 3.87 3.99
CA ILE A 102 -14.16 4.70 3.47
C ILE A 102 -13.62 5.84 2.59
N ILE A 103 -12.57 6.51 3.04
CA ILE A 103 -11.98 7.65 2.33
C ILE A 103 -11.18 7.18 1.11
N TRP A 104 -10.44 6.09 1.22
CA TRP A 104 -9.59 5.57 0.14
C TRP A 104 -10.40 4.92 -0.98
N LYS A 105 -11.48 4.24 -0.65
CA LYS A 105 -12.30 3.47 -1.59
C LYS A 105 -12.67 4.23 -2.87
N PRO A 106 -13.27 5.44 -2.82
CA PRO A 106 -13.61 6.18 -4.03
C PRO A 106 -12.39 6.59 -4.85
N ILE A 107 -11.27 6.93 -4.19
CA ILE A 107 -10.04 7.33 -4.86
C ILE A 107 -9.47 6.14 -5.64
N ILE A 108 -9.41 4.96 -4.98
CA ILE A 108 -8.91 3.71 -5.57
C ILE A 108 -9.77 3.27 -6.75
N TYR A 109 -11.11 3.25 -6.61
CA TYR A 109 -12.00 2.89 -7.71
C TYR A 109 -11.86 3.83 -8.92
N LYS A 110 -11.71 5.13 -8.67
CA LYS A 110 -11.42 6.11 -9.73
C LYS A 110 -10.09 5.83 -10.40
N ALA A 111 -9.06 5.48 -9.63
CA ALA A 111 -7.73 5.15 -10.15
C ALA A 111 -7.75 3.85 -10.97
N ILE A 112 -8.44 2.80 -10.49
CA ILE A 112 -8.59 1.53 -11.22
C ILE A 112 -9.19 1.79 -12.60
N LYS A 113 -10.24 2.58 -12.69
CA LYS A 113 -10.88 2.95 -13.97
C LYS A 113 -9.99 3.84 -14.83
N LYS A 114 -9.40 4.89 -14.24
CA LYS A 114 -8.60 5.89 -14.98
C LYS A 114 -7.34 5.30 -15.58
N PHE A 115 -6.67 4.41 -14.86
CA PHE A 115 -5.38 3.83 -15.25
C PHE A 115 -5.50 2.40 -15.74
N GLU A 116 -6.72 1.88 -15.85
CA GLU A 116 -7.02 0.50 -16.30
C GLU A 116 -6.23 -0.55 -15.50
N LEU A 117 -6.20 -0.38 -14.16
CA LEU A 117 -5.36 -1.20 -13.29
C LEU A 117 -5.75 -2.67 -13.26
N ASP A 118 -6.94 -3.03 -13.67
CA ASP A 118 -7.44 -4.41 -13.79
C ASP A 118 -7.04 -5.12 -15.11
N LYS A 119 -6.38 -4.39 -16.03
CA LYS A 119 -6.01 -4.89 -17.36
C LYS A 119 -4.55 -5.38 -17.48
N PHE A 120 -3.87 -5.56 -16.37
CA PHE A 120 -2.53 -6.14 -16.35
C PHE A 120 -2.60 -7.69 -16.30
N ASP A 121 -1.50 -8.33 -16.67
CA ASP A 121 -1.39 -9.79 -16.68
C ASP A 121 -0.86 -10.31 -15.35
N VAL A 122 0.08 -9.57 -14.77
CA VAL A 122 0.77 -9.89 -13.51
C VAL A 122 0.70 -8.68 -12.57
N TYR A 123 0.43 -8.96 -11.31
CA TYR A 123 0.40 -7.98 -10.21
C TYR A 123 1.42 -8.38 -9.16
N HIS A 124 2.35 -7.48 -8.88
CA HIS A 124 3.34 -7.67 -7.84
C HIS A 124 3.06 -6.68 -6.69
N PHE A 125 2.61 -7.21 -5.56
CA PHE A 125 2.37 -6.45 -4.34
C PHE A 125 3.62 -6.49 -3.47
N GLU A 126 4.37 -5.41 -3.46
CA GLU A 126 5.48 -5.25 -2.51
C GLU A 126 4.90 -5.13 -1.11
N SER A 127 5.46 -5.91 -0.17
CA SER A 127 4.97 -6.00 1.21
C SER A 127 3.61 -6.68 1.39
N GLY A 128 3.09 -7.37 0.37
CA GLY A 128 1.83 -8.12 0.46
C GLY A 128 0.59 -7.28 0.77
N MET A 129 0.64 -5.96 0.52
CA MET A 129 -0.45 -5.04 0.86
C MET A 129 -1.39 -4.77 -0.30
N ASP A 130 -2.69 -5.07 -0.10
CA ASP A 130 -3.77 -4.53 -0.92
C ASP A 130 -4.08 -3.07 -0.50
N PHE A 131 -4.83 -2.38 -1.32
CA PHE A 131 -5.27 -0.99 -1.05
C PHE A 131 -6.16 -0.88 0.19
N LEU A 132 -7.05 -1.84 0.38
CA LEU A 132 -8.05 -1.84 1.44
C LEU A 132 -7.86 -3.05 2.36
N LYS A 133 -8.21 -2.89 3.62
CA LYS A 133 -8.14 -3.95 4.63
C LYS A 133 -8.88 -5.23 4.24
N ASN A 134 -9.96 -5.11 3.49
CA ASN A 134 -10.77 -6.25 3.08
C ASN A 134 -10.21 -7.00 1.85
N GLU A 135 -9.06 -6.58 1.34
CA GLU A 135 -8.37 -7.19 0.19
C GLU A 135 -9.27 -7.30 -1.07
N SER A 136 -10.14 -6.32 -1.24
CA SER A 136 -11.16 -6.40 -2.31
C SER A 136 -10.57 -6.39 -3.70
N PHE A 137 -9.46 -5.70 -3.94
CA PHE A 137 -8.81 -5.68 -5.23
C PHE A 137 -8.13 -7.01 -5.54
N VAL A 138 -7.35 -7.56 -4.59
CA VAL A 138 -6.73 -8.88 -4.72
C VAL A 138 -7.78 -9.96 -4.96
N LYS A 139 -8.88 -9.97 -4.21
CA LYS A 139 -9.98 -10.91 -4.40
C LYS A 139 -10.62 -10.81 -5.79
N GLU A 140 -10.73 -9.60 -6.33
CA GLU A 140 -11.21 -9.40 -7.70
C GLU A 140 -10.22 -9.95 -8.74
N LEU A 141 -8.92 -9.72 -8.55
CA LEU A 141 -7.87 -10.25 -9.43
C LEU A 141 -7.86 -11.78 -9.44
N ILE A 142 -8.01 -12.42 -8.26
CA ILE A 142 -8.12 -13.89 -8.15
C ILE A 142 -9.31 -14.40 -8.94
N ARG A 143 -10.49 -13.77 -8.81
CA ARG A 143 -11.68 -14.14 -9.60
C ARG A 143 -11.49 -14.02 -11.10
N LYS A 144 -10.62 -13.09 -11.54
CA LYS A 144 -10.25 -12.90 -12.95
C LYS A 144 -9.05 -13.77 -13.39
N ASN A 145 -8.62 -14.75 -12.59
CA ASN A 145 -7.46 -15.62 -12.86
C ASN A 145 -6.16 -14.85 -13.18
N LYS A 146 -5.94 -13.72 -12.52
CA LYS A 146 -4.72 -12.93 -12.70
C LYS A 146 -3.57 -13.51 -11.88
N LYS A 147 -2.34 -13.40 -12.40
CA LYS A 147 -1.12 -13.79 -11.67
C LYS A 147 -0.80 -12.75 -10.60
N ILE A 148 -0.65 -13.19 -9.35
CA ILE A 148 -0.34 -12.35 -8.20
C ILE A 148 0.95 -12.85 -7.57
N ILE A 149 1.84 -11.92 -7.24
CA ILE A 149 3.10 -12.11 -6.52
C ILE A 149 3.04 -11.20 -5.30
N CYS A 150 3.32 -11.77 -4.11
CA CYS A 150 3.39 -11.06 -2.82
C CYS A 150 4.74 -11.28 -2.17
#